data_5cd0a49d400f60ba228a1f7ab8a7da20
#
_entry.id   5cd0a49d400f60ba228a1f7ab8a7da20
#
_cell.length_a   1.000
_cell.length_b   1.000
_cell.length_c   1.000
_cell.angle_alpha   90.00
_cell.angle_beta   90.00
_cell.angle_gamma   90.00
#
_symmetry.space_group_name_H-M   'P 1'
#
loop_
_entity.id
_entity.type
_entity.pdbx_description
1 polymer ?
#
loop_
_entity_poly.entity_id
_entity_poly.type
_entity_poly.pdbx_seq_one_letter_code
_entity_poly.pdbx_strand_id
1 'polypeptide(L)'
;MQRLWTIGILLLVTRTPALAQTDQFLQELRGTGTKPAPGAHAPSGAAVASGLSTMQIGSGLKEALNIGTQHAVQSIGRLDGYFANHAIKIVLPQQLQTVESGVRLLGYGQQVDDLIRGMNRAAEQAAPFALDIFLEAINTMTFDDVRQILTGGDRAATQYFQSKTTQKLAATFQPIVERKMHEVGVVQQYNALLGQYQSLPFVTNVVFDLNHYVVAKALAGLFHVVGEEERTMRTNPAARVTGLLQQVFGR
;
A
#
# COMPACT_ATOMS: atom_id res chain seq x y z
N MET A 1 41.97 47.97 7.40
CA MET A 1 42.82 47.33 6.38
C MET A 1 42.14 46.01 6.05
N GLN A 2 41.39 46.07 5.06
CA GLN A 2 41.17 45.32 3.83
C GLN A 2 41.95 44.00 3.70
N ARG A 3 41.22 42.89 3.43
CA ARG A 3 41.39 42.12 2.22
C ARG A 3 40.23 41.12 2.02
N LEU A 4 39.44 41.39 0.97
CA LEU A 4 38.47 40.53 0.31
C LEU A 4 39.18 39.33 -0.35
N TRP A 5 38.63 38.14 -0.19
CA TRP A 5 38.93 37.01 -1.11
C TRP A 5 37.60 36.43 -1.58
N THR A 6 37.27 36.76 -2.83
CA THR A 6 36.25 36.14 -3.64
C THR A 6 36.77 34.81 -4.17
N ILE A 7 36.13 33.70 -3.79
CA ILE A 7 36.35 32.41 -4.45
C ILE A 7 35.11 32.10 -5.28
N GLY A 8 35.24 32.21 -6.58
CA GLY A 8 34.27 31.79 -7.56
C GLY A 8 34.20 30.26 -7.61
N ILE A 9 33.06 29.68 -7.34
CA ILE A 9 32.78 28.25 -7.57
C ILE A 9 32.19 28.13 -8.96
N LEU A 10 33.01 27.54 -9.85
CA LEU A 10 32.65 27.11 -11.21
C LEU A 10 31.76 25.85 -11.09
N LEU A 11 30.47 26.00 -11.37
CA LEU A 11 29.54 24.87 -11.47
C LEU A 11 29.74 24.15 -12.78
N LEU A 12 30.44 23.01 -12.72
CA LEU A 12 30.55 22.07 -13.84
C LEU A 12 29.25 21.25 -13.89
N VAL A 13 28.37 21.60 -14.82
CA VAL A 13 27.16 20.81 -15.11
C VAL A 13 27.59 19.59 -15.92
N THR A 14 27.77 18.45 -15.27
CA THR A 14 27.90 17.17 -15.94
C THR A 14 26.51 16.66 -16.36
N ARG A 15 26.25 16.77 -17.66
CA ARG A 15 25.10 16.15 -18.32
C ARG A 15 25.19 14.62 -18.17
N THR A 16 24.27 14.01 -17.44
CA THR A 16 24.09 12.56 -17.39
C THR A 16 23.50 12.04 -18.71
N PRO A 17 23.95 10.90 -19.24
CA PRO A 17 23.50 10.37 -20.54
C PRO A 17 22.26 9.50 -20.43
N ALA A 18 21.26 9.89 -19.63
CA ALA A 18 20.02 9.11 -19.45
C ALA A 18 18.94 9.39 -20.51
N LEU A 19 19.13 10.39 -21.38
CA LEU A 19 18.14 10.76 -22.41
C LEU A 19 18.37 10.10 -23.77
N ALA A 20 19.50 9.45 -23.99
CA ALA A 20 19.81 8.84 -25.28
C ALA A 20 19.17 7.46 -25.51
N GLN A 21 18.72 6.77 -24.47
CA GLN A 21 18.12 5.43 -24.60
C GLN A 21 16.62 5.46 -24.91
N THR A 22 15.93 6.56 -24.57
CA THR A 22 14.50 6.71 -24.88
C THR A 22 14.23 7.06 -26.33
N ASP A 23 15.15 7.76 -26.98
CA ASP A 23 14.99 8.13 -28.38
C ASP A 23 15.23 6.94 -29.35
N GLN A 24 16.09 6.01 -28.98
CA GLN A 24 16.32 4.80 -29.78
C GLN A 24 15.10 3.87 -29.78
N PHE A 25 14.41 3.74 -28.64
CA PHE A 25 13.19 2.95 -28.52
C PHE A 25 12.00 3.54 -29.29
N LEU A 26 11.91 4.88 -29.33
CA LEU A 26 10.86 5.59 -30.09
C LEU A 26 11.14 5.60 -31.60
N GLN A 27 12.37 5.46 -32.03
CA GLN A 27 12.76 5.38 -33.42
C GLN A 27 12.51 4.00 -34.04
N GLU A 28 12.65 2.92 -33.26
CA GLU A 28 12.27 1.57 -33.67
C GLU A 28 10.74 1.39 -33.87
N LEU A 29 9.92 2.17 -33.14
CA LEU A 29 8.47 2.16 -33.31
C LEU A 29 7.97 2.97 -34.54
N ARG A 30 8.83 3.76 -35.19
CA ARG A 30 8.49 4.61 -36.35
C ARG A 30 8.95 4.08 -37.70
N GLY A 31 9.78 3.08 -37.74
CA GLY A 31 10.36 2.59 -38.99
C GLY A 31 9.87 1.21 -39.37
N THR A 32 8.81 1.08 -40.15
CA THR A 32 8.79 0.23 -41.35
C THR A 32 7.43 0.31 -42.04
N GLY A 33 7.26 1.32 -42.86
CA GLY A 33 6.36 1.20 -43.98
C GLY A 33 7.15 0.72 -45.19
N THR A 34 7.03 -0.53 -45.56
CA THR A 34 7.49 -1.00 -46.88
C THR A 34 6.45 -1.97 -47.46
N LYS A 35 6.11 -1.63 -48.71
CA LYS A 35 5.14 -2.20 -49.64
C LYS A 35 5.46 -3.65 -50.01
N PRO A 36 4.50 -4.53 -50.26
CA PRO A 36 4.75 -5.94 -50.58
C PRO A 36 5.12 -6.14 -52.03
N ALA A 37 6.13 -6.99 -52.31
CA ALA A 37 6.37 -7.64 -53.58
C ALA A 37 6.09 -9.17 -53.45
N PRO A 38 5.60 -9.84 -54.51
CA PRO A 38 5.09 -11.20 -54.43
C PRO A 38 6.18 -12.25 -54.72
N GLY A 39 6.15 -13.32 -53.94
CA GLY A 39 6.73 -14.62 -54.35
C GLY A 39 7.82 -15.18 -53.43
N ALA A 40 7.50 -16.30 -52.85
CA ALA A 40 8.32 -17.47 -52.57
C ALA A 40 8.33 -17.98 -51.11
N HIS A 41 7.75 -19.15 -50.97
CA HIS A 41 8.15 -20.28 -50.08
C HIS A 41 8.34 -20.03 -48.59
N ALA A 42 7.50 -20.71 -47.80
CA ALA A 42 7.68 -20.95 -46.40
C ALA A 42 9.01 -21.64 -46.06
N PRO A 43 9.63 -21.27 -44.97
CA PRO A 43 10.15 -22.28 -44.05
C PRO A 43 9.44 -22.22 -42.69
N SER A 44 9.05 -23.41 -42.28
CA SER A 44 8.63 -23.72 -40.91
C SER A 44 9.65 -23.25 -39.88
N GLY A 45 9.13 -22.72 -38.78
CA GLY A 45 9.79 -22.84 -37.49
C GLY A 45 10.88 -21.81 -37.22
N ALA A 46 10.49 -20.58 -36.87
CA ALA A 46 11.35 -19.77 -36.02
C ALA A 46 10.53 -18.63 -35.35
N ALA A 47 10.61 -18.63 -34.04
CA ALA A 47 10.42 -17.46 -33.19
C ALA A 47 9.02 -16.83 -33.18
N VAL A 48 8.11 -17.39 -32.44
CA VAL A 48 7.15 -16.65 -31.65
C VAL A 48 7.92 -15.99 -30.50
N ALA A 49 8.74 -15.03 -30.79
CA ALA A 49 9.21 -14.02 -29.83
C ALA A 49 8.08 -13.00 -29.69
N SER A 50 7.13 -13.38 -29.00
CA SER A 50 5.89 -12.91 -28.49
C SER A 50 6.00 -11.52 -27.89
N GLY A 51 5.72 -10.51 -28.68
CA GLY A 51 5.22 -9.27 -28.15
C GLY A 51 3.82 -9.51 -27.58
N LEU A 52 3.71 -9.63 -26.26
CA LEU A 52 2.40 -9.50 -25.62
C LEU A 52 1.78 -8.20 -26.10
N SER A 53 0.52 -8.27 -26.57
CA SER A 53 -0.19 -7.04 -26.90
C SER A 53 -0.31 -6.19 -25.63
N THR A 54 -0.32 -4.88 -25.77
CA THR A 54 -0.47 -3.93 -24.67
C THR A 54 -1.73 -4.24 -23.84
N MET A 55 -2.76 -4.79 -24.48
CA MET A 55 -3.99 -5.23 -23.85
C MET A 55 -3.78 -6.46 -22.96
N GLN A 56 -2.98 -7.43 -23.38
CA GLN A 56 -2.64 -8.61 -22.57
C GLN A 56 -1.80 -8.25 -21.34
N ILE A 57 -0.88 -7.32 -21.48
CA ILE A 57 -0.08 -6.79 -20.37
C ILE A 57 -0.98 -6.10 -19.35
N GLY A 58 -1.92 -5.26 -19.82
CA GLY A 58 -2.88 -4.59 -18.95
C GLY A 58 -3.79 -5.57 -18.20
N SER A 59 -4.28 -6.60 -18.88
CA SER A 59 -5.11 -7.64 -18.26
C SER A 59 -4.33 -8.44 -17.23
N GLY A 60 -3.08 -8.81 -17.52
CA GLY A 60 -2.22 -9.52 -16.57
C GLY A 60 -1.91 -8.70 -15.32
N LEU A 61 -1.67 -7.38 -15.46
CA LEU A 61 -1.49 -6.51 -14.30
C LEU A 61 -2.76 -6.44 -13.45
N LYS A 62 -3.92 -6.23 -14.07
CA LYS A 62 -5.22 -6.18 -13.34
C LYS A 62 -5.49 -7.49 -12.59
N GLU A 63 -5.19 -8.63 -13.20
CA GLU A 63 -5.29 -9.95 -12.56
C GLU A 63 -4.34 -10.05 -11.34
N ALA A 64 -3.08 -9.64 -11.50
CA ALA A 64 -2.10 -9.60 -10.41
C ALA A 64 -2.59 -8.76 -9.23
N LEU A 65 -3.07 -7.55 -9.52
CA LEU A 65 -3.56 -6.63 -8.50
C LEU A 65 -4.80 -7.18 -7.80
N ASN A 66 -5.69 -7.86 -8.53
CA ASN A 66 -6.85 -8.53 -7.96
C ASN A 66 -6.41 -9.62 -6.97
N ILE A 67 -5.53 -10.52 -7.38
CA ILE A 67 -5.01 -11.59 -6.52
C ILE A 67 -4.30 -11.00 -5.30
N GLY A 68 -3.42 -10.02 -5.49
CA GLY A 68 -2.67 -9.41 -4.39
C GLY A 68 -3.55 -8.69 -3.38
N THR A 69 -4.55 -7.94 -3.84
CA THR A 69 -5.49 -7.26 -2.94
C THR A 69 -6.39 -8.25 -2.19
N GLN A 70 -6.81 -9.36 -2.84
CA GLN A 70 -7.54 -10.44 -2.16
C GLN A 70 -6.69 -11.08 -1.06
N HIS A 71 -5.44 -11.45 -1.34
CA HIS A 71 -4.53 -12.04 -0.35
C HIS A 71 -4.28 -11.07 0.80
N ALA A 72 -3.99 -9.80 0.51
CA ALA A 72 -3.79 -8.77 1.53
C ALA A 72 -5.00 -8.68 2.45
N VAL A 73 -6.20 -8.46 1.89
CA VAL A 73 -7.45 -8.31 2.65
C VAL A 73 -7.78 -9.56 3.46
N GLN A 74 -7.63 -10.76 2.88
CA GLN A 74 -7.88 -12.02 3.58
C GLN A 74 -6.90 -12.23 4.73
N SER A 75 -5.62 -11.89 4.55
CA SER A 75 -4.59 -12.08 5.57
C SER A 75 -4.82 -11.21 6.80
N ILE A 76 -5.25 -9.95 6.61
CA ILE A 76 -5.48 -9.01 7.71
C ILE A 76 -6.91 -9.01 8.25
N GLY A 77 -7.88 -9.46 7.46
CA GLY A 77 -9.30 -9.55 7.86
C GLY A 77 -9.64 -10.76 8.73
N ARG A 78 -8.72 -11.71 8.89
CA ARG A 78 -8.88 -12.84 9.79
C ARG A 78 -8.57 -12.47 11.24
N LEU A 79 -8.98 -13.35 12.16
CA LEU A 79 -8.60 -13.24 13.57
C LEU A 79 -7.06 -13.17 13.69
N ASP A 80 -6.57 -12.22 14.47
CA ASP A 80 -5.15 -11.95 14.68
C ASP A 80 -4.40 -11.44 13.44
N GLY A 81 -5.10 -11.07 12.37
CA GLY A 81 -4.48 -10.55 11.16
C GLY A 81 -3.75 -9.22 11.38
N TYR A 82 -4.29 -8.34 12.23
CA TYR A 82 -3.59 -7.15 12.74
C TYR A 82 -2.87 -7.42 14.04
N PHE A 83 -3.56 -8.04 15.02
CA PHE A 83 -3.05 -8.14 16.38
C PHE A 83 -1.74 -8.93 16.49
N ALA A 84 -1.60 -10.05 15.78
CA ALA A 84 -0.38 -10.87 15.79
C ALA A 84 0.68 -10.40 14.77
N ASN A 85 0.36 -9.46 13.88
CA ASN A 85 1.31 -8.96 12.90
C ASN A 85 2.04 -7.73 13.44
N HIS A 86 3.29 -7.89 13.85
CA HIS A 86 4.09 -6.84 14.47
C HIS A 86 4.28 -5.60 13.58
N ALA A 87 4.24 -5.74 12.24
CA ALA A 87 4.43 -4.63 11.32
C ALA A 87 3.22 -3.68 11.25
N ILE A 88 2.01 -4.19 11.56
CA ILE A 88 0.76 -3.43 11.41
C ILE A 88 -0.10 -3.41 12.67
N LYS A 89 0.35 -4.07 13.74
CA LYS A 89 -0.37 -4.08 15.03
C LYS A 89 -0.64 -2.65 15.50
N ILE A 90 -1.90 -2.38 15.79
CA ILE A 90 -2.34 -1.10 16.33
C ILE A 90 -2.06 -1.09 17.83
N VAL A 91 -1.13 -0.26 18.25
CA VAL A 91 -0.81 0.01 19.65
C VAL A 91 -1.31 1.40 20.03
N LEU A 92 -1.27 1.77 21.32
CA LEU A 92 -1.62 3.11 21.75
C LEU A 92 -0.68 4.17 21.12
N PRO A 93 -1.20 5.34 20.73
CA PRO A 93 -0.39 6.40 20.16
C PRO A 93 0.58 6.98 21.19
N GLN A 94 1.65 7.59 20.69
CA GLN A 94 2.71 8.15 21.54
C GLN A 94 2.16 9.13 22.58
N GLN A 95 1.12 9.90 22.26
CA GLN A 95 0.46 10.85 23.15
C GLN A 95 -0.19 10.16 24.37
N LEU A 96 -0.55 8.88 24.24
CA LEU A 96 -1.16 8.10 25.33
C LEU A 96 -0.17 7.18 26.06
N GLN A 97 1.12 7.15 25.70
CA GLN A 97 2.10 6.27 26.35
C GLN A 97 2.32 6.61 27.82
N THR A 98 2.27 7.90 28.20
CA THR A 98 2.34 8.31 29.61
C THR A 98 1.10 7.84 30.38
N VAL A 99 -0.08 7.96 29.77
CA VAL A 99 -1.33 7.43 30.32
C VAL A 99 -1.24 5.92 30.49
N GLU A 100 -0.80 5.19 29.44
CA GLU A 100 -0.59 3.75 29.46
C GLU A 100 0.30 3.33 30.62
N SER A 101 1.49 3.95 30.73
CA SER A 101 2.45 3.64 31.78
C SER A 101 1.88 3.89 33.19
N GLY A 102 1.18 5.02 33.37
CA GLY A 102 0.55 5.38 34.63
C GLY A 102 -0.51 4.36 35.06
N VAL A 103 -1.44 4.02 34.17
CA VAL A 103 -2.53 3.08 34.48
C VAL A 103 -2.02 1.64 34.64
N ARG A 104 -0.95 1.23 33.94
CA ARG A 104 -0.29 -0.07 34.19
C ARG A 104 0.34 -0.14 35.57
N LEU A 105 0.97 0.93 36.05
CA LEU A 105 1.50 1.01 37.42
C LEU A 105 0.41 0.92 38.50
N LEU A 106 -0.82 1.41 38.19
CA LEU A 106 -1.99 1.28 39.06
C LEU A 106 -2.65 -0.11 39.03
N GLY A 107 -2.09 -1.07 38.27
CA GLY A 107 -2.60 -2.44 38.18
C GLY A 107 -3.62 -2.68 37.04
N TYR A 108 -3.87 -1.71 36.15
CA TYR A 108 -4.82 -1.83 35.03
C TYR A 108 -4.17 -2.36 33.74
N GLY A 109 -3.06 -3.11 33.84
CA GLY A 109 -2.34 -3.62 32.67
C GLY A 109 -3.18 -4.49 31.76
N GLN A 110 -4.00 -5.37 32.32
CA GLN A 110 -4.91 -6.24 31.56
C GLN A 110 -5.93 -5.44 30.75
N GLN A 111 -6.49 -4.38 31.33
CA GLN A 111 -7.46 -3.51 30.64
C GLN A 111 -6.82 -2.75 29.47
N VAL A 112 -5.54 -2.36 29.61
CA VAL A 112 -4.78 -1.77 28.50
C VAL A 112 -4.56 -2.79 27.38
N ASP A 113 -4.23 -4.03 27.73
CA ASP A 113 -4.03 -5.09 26.73
C ASP A 113 -5.33 -5.46 26.02
N ASP A 114 -6.46 -5.45 26.73
CA ASP A 114 -7.79 -5.67 26.16
C ASP A 114 -8.22 -4.51 25.25
N LEU A 115 -7.90 -3.26 25.61
CA LEU A 115 -8.08 -2.08 24.77
C LEU A 115 -7.29 -2.21 23.45
N ILE A 116 -6.00 -2.54 23.52
CA ILE A 116 -5.14 -2.76 22.35
C ILE A 116 -5.69 -3.89 21.47
N ARG A 117 -6.11 -4.99 22.09
CA ARG A 117 -6.74 -6.11 21.37
C ARG A 117 -8.01 -5.68 20.66
N GLY A 118 -8.88 -4.93 21.34
CA GLY A 118 -10.15 -4.44 20.80
C GLY A 118 -9.95 -3.52 19.59
N MET A 119 -8.98 -2.61 19.62
CA MET A 119 -8.62 -1.75 18.46
C MET A 119 -8.24 -2.60 17.24
N ASN A 120 -7.41 -3.63 17.43
CA ASN A 120 -7.00 -4.51 16.34
C ASN A 120 -8.18 -5.35 15.81
N ARG A 121 -9.08 -5.84 16.68
CA ARG A 121 -10.31 -6.54 16.25
C ARG A 121 -11.23 -5.65 15.41
N ALA A 122 -11.33 -4.37 15.74
CA ALA A 122 -12.10 -3.42 14.93
C ALA A 122 -11.48 -3.25 13.52
N ALA A 123 -10.15 -3.16 13.42
CA ALA A 123 -9.44 -3.10 12.15
C ALA A 123 -9.60 -4.37 11.31
N GLU A 124 -9.45 -5.55 11.93
CA GLU A 124 -9.65 -6.87 11.30
C GLU A 124 -11.05 -7.01 10.70
N GLN A 125 -12.07 -6.53 11.40
CA GLN A 125 -13.44 -6.59 10.93
C GLN A 125 -13.78 -5.55 9.86
N ALA A 126 -13.04 -4.45 9.79
CA ALA A 126 -13.20 -3.45 8.74
C ALA A 126 -12.48 -3.87 7.44
N ALA A 127 -11.37 -4.60 7.53
CA ALA A 127 -10.51 -4.92 6.39
C ALA A 127 -11.23 -5.60 5.21
N PRO A 128 -12.16 -6.56 5.38
CA PRO A 128 -12.85 -7.20 4.26
C PRO A 128 -13.60 -6.21 3.33
N PHE A 129 -14.08 -5.10 3.87
CA PHE A 129 -14.81 -4.08 3.09
C PHE A 129 -13.90 -3.29 2.13
N ALA A 130 -12.58 -3.44 2.24
CA ALA A 130 -11.65 -2.84 1.30
C ALA A 130 -11.66 -3.54 -0.07
N LEU A 131 -12.07 -4.81 -0.14
CA LEU A 131 -11.96 -5.59 -1.37
C LEU A 131 -12.75 -4.98 -2.52
N ASP A 132 -14.01 -4.64 -2.31
CA ASP A 132 -14.86 -4.06 -3.36
C ASP A 132 -14.32 -2.71 -3.85
N ILE A 133 -13.73 -1.91 -2.94
CA ILE A 133 -13.14 -0.62 -3.26
C ILE A 133 -11.89 -0.80 -4.13
N PHE A 134 -11.06 -1.80 -3.83
CA PHE A 134 -9.91 -2.13 -4.66
C PHE A 134 -10.32 -2.68 -6.02
N LEU A 135 -11.31 -3.58 -6.08
CA LEU A 135 -11.84 -4.10 -7.34
C LEU A 135 -12.38 -2.99 -8.24
N GLU A 136 -13.10 -2.03 -7.68
CA GLU A 136 -13.58 -0.86 -8.44
C GLU A 136 -12.40 -0.04 -8.99
N ALA A 137 -11.36 0.21 -8.18
CA ALA A 137 -10.16 0.93 -8.63
C ALA A 137 -9.42 0.17 -9.75
N ILE A 138 -9.32 -1.17 -9.66
CA ILE A 138 -8.73 -2.02 -10.70
C ILE A 138 -9.55 -1.96 -11.98
N ASN A 139 -10.87 -2.06 -11.89
CA ASN A 139 -11.75 -2.08 -13.05
C ASN A 139 -11.74 -0.73 -13.81
N THR A 140 -11.65 0.37 -13.07
CA THR A 140 -11.61 1.74 -13.64
C THR A 140 -10.21 2.18 -14.07
N MET A 141 -9.20 1.35 -13.86
CA MET A 141 -7.80 1.63 -14.23
C MET A 141 -7.66 1.90 -15.73
N THR A 142 -7.09 3.06 -16.06
CA THR A 142 -6.79 3.47 -17.43
C THR A 142 -5.53 2.79 -17.95
N PHE A 143 -5.30 2.91 -19.26
CA PHE A 143 -4.06 2.41 -19.87
C PHE A 143 -2.82 3.14 -19.35
N ASP A 144 -2.92 4.43 -19.07
CA ASP A 144 -1.81 5.22 -18.51
C ASP A 144 -1.52 4.82 -17.07
N ASP A 145 -2.54 4.50 -16.25
CA ASP A 145 -2.33 3.95 -14.91
C ASP A 145 -1.56 2.62 -14.97
N VAL A 146 -1.95 1.73 -15.90
CA VAL A 146 -1.25 0.44 -16.14
C VAL A 146 0.22 0.69 -16.48
N ARG A 147 0.51 1.61 -17.40
CA ARG A 147 1.87 1.95 -17.78
C ARG A 147 2.68 2.50 -16.60
N GLN A 148 2.12 3.43 -15.85
CA GLN A 148 2.78 4.02 -14.68
C GLN A 148 3.12 2.97 -13.62
N ILE A 149 2.23 2.02 -13.37
CA ILE A 149 2.47 0.94 -12.41
C ILE A 149 3.57 -0.01 -12.91
N LEU A 150 3.55 -0.38 -14.20
CA LEU A 150 4.54 -1.30 -14.77
C LEU A 150 5.96 -0.72 -14.82
N THR A 151 6.07 0.58 -15.16
CA THR A 151 7.36 1.27 -15.26
C THR A 151 7.79 1.92 -13.94
N GLY A 152 6.92 1.93 -12.94
CA GLY A 152 7.18 2.51 -11.63
C GLY A 152 8.01 1.61 -10.71
N GLY A 153 8.33 2.13 -9.51
CA GLY A 153 9.08 1.41 -8.49
C GLY A 153 8.28 0.29 -7.81
N ASP A 154 8.90 -0.34 -6.82
CA ASP A 154 8.40 -1.53 -6.13
C ASP A 154 7.03 -1.37 -5.43
N ARG A 155 6.56 -0.14 -5.28
CA ARG A 155 5.28 0.22 -4.63
C ARG A 155 4.37 1.07 -5.52
N ALA A 156 4.56 1.04 -6.83
CA ALA A 156 3.79 1.87 -7.77
C ALA A 156 2.29 1.53 -7.76
N ALA A 157 1.93 0.25 -7.67
CA ALA A 157 0.54 -0.17 -7.54
C ALA A 157 -0.06 0.22 -6.18
N THR A 158 0.71 0.08 -5.10
CA THR A 158 0.29 0.51 -3.76
C THR A 158 0.03 2.02 -3.72
N GLN A 159 0.90 2.83 -4.33
CA GLN A 159 0.72 4.29 -4.44
C GLN A 159 -0.52 4.64 -5.27
N TYR A 160 -0.76 3.92 -6.36
CA TYR A 160 -1.98 4.05 -7.16
C TYR A 160 -3.21 3.80 -6.28
N PHE A 161 -3.27 2.69 -5.55
CA PHE A 161 -4.39 2.40 -4.65
C PHE A 161 -4.55 3.46 -3.57
N GLN A 162 -3.46 3.90 -2.93
CA GLN A 162 -3.52 4.97 -1.94
C GLN A 162 -4.17 6.23 -2.52
N SER A 163 -3.73 6.67 -3.71
CA SER A 163 -4.25 7.88 -4.34
C SER A 163 -5.73 7.78 -4.73
N LYS A 164 -6.19 6.61 -5.17
CA LYS A 164 -7.55 6.40 -5.67
C LYS A 164 -8.56 5.99 -4.60
N THR A 165 -8.11 5.36 -3.51
CA THR A 165 -9.04 4.66 -2.62
C THR A 165 -9.02 5.15 -1.17
N THR A 166 -7.99 5.88 -0.70
CA THR A 166 -7.86 6.27 0.72
C THR A 166 -9.10 6.96 1.27
N GLN A 167 -9.66 7.92 0.56
CA GLN A 167 -10.83 8.65 1.02
C GLN A 167 -12.07 7.76 1.15
N LYS A 168 -12.31 6.91 0.14
CA LYS A 168 -13.43 5.98 0.12
C LYS A 168 -13.29 4.90 1.19
N LEU A 169 -12.07 4.38 1.36
CA LEU A 169 -11.74 3.43 2.43
C LEU A 169 -11.96 4.04 3.82
N ALA A 170 -11.49 5.27 4.05
CA ALA A 170 -11.69 5.96 5.33
C ALA A 170 -13.18 6.13 5.65
N ALA A 171 -13.97 6.60 4.70
CA ALA A 171 -15.42 6.77 4.84
C ALA A 171 -16.15 5.44 5.11
N THR A 172 -15.66 4.33 4.52
CA THR A 172 -16.24 2.99 4.71
C THR A 172 -15.82 2.39 6.06
N PHE A 173 -14.55 2.57 6.45
CA PHE A 173 -14.02 1.99 7.70
C PHE A 173 -14.56 2.71 8.94
N GLN A 174 -14.75 4.03 8.89
CA GLN A 174 -15.15 4.84 10.03
C GLN A 174 -16.38 4.24 10.77
N PRO A 175 -17.55 4.05 10.13
CA PRO A 175 -18.72 3.53 10.83
C PRO A 175 -18.56 2.08 11.31
N ILE A 176 -17.72 1.28 10.61
CA ILE A 176 -17.47 -0.11 10.99
C ILE A 176 -16.60 -0.15 12.24
N VAL A 177 -15.51 0.60 12.25
CA VAL A 177 -14.60 0.70 13.39
C VAL A 177 -15.33 1.26 14.61
N GLU A 178 -16.07 2.36 14.50
CA GLU A 178 -16.86 2.94 15.58
C GLU A 178 -17.79 1.92 16.20
N ARG A 179 -18.61 1.26 15.39
CA ARG A 179 -19.52 0.23 15.86
C ARG A 179 -18.80 -0.90 16.58
N LYS A 180 -17.70 -1.41 16.01
CA LYS A 180 -16.95 -2.53 16.57
C LYS A 180 -16.22 -2.17 17.85
N MET A 181 -15.67 -0.99 17.94
CA MET A 181 -15.07 -0.49 19.18
C MET A 181 -16.09 -0.32 20.30
N HIS A 182 -17.32 0.06 19.96
CA HIS A 182 -18.42 0.07 20.93
C HIS A 182 -18.84 -1.35 21.35
N GLU A 183 -19.03 -2.26 20.39
CA GLU A 183 -19.47 -3.65 20.65
C GLU A 183 -18.48 -4.42 21.56
N VAL A 184 -17.18 -4.23 21.36
CA VAL A 184 -16.14 -4.89 22.17
C VAL A 184 -15.76 -4.09 23.43
N GLY A 185 -16.47 -3.02 23.74
CA GLY A 185 -16.29 -2.23 24.96
C GLY A 185 -15.01 -1.35 24.99
N VAL A 186 -14.35 -1.15 23.85
CA VAL A 186 -13.09 -0.36 23.75
C VAL A 186 -13.29 1.08 24.23
N VAL A 187 -14.39 1.71 23.84
CA VAL A 187 -14.69 3.09 24.23
C VAL A 187 -14.89 3.22 25.75
N GLN A 188 -15.62 2.28 26.35
CA GLN A 188 -15.84 2.23 27.79
C GLN A 188 -14.53 1.98 28.55
N GLN A 189 -13.71 1.05 28.09
CA GLN A 189 -12.39 0.77 28.66
C GLN A 189 -11.46 1.99 28.57
N TYR A 190 -11.42 2.64 27.41
CA TYR A 190 -10.62 3.85 27.21
C TYR A 190 -11.03 4.97 28.18
N ASN A 191 -12.34 5.25 28.29
CA ASN A 191 -12.86 6.28 29.19
C ASN A 191 -12.59 5.95 30.66
N ALA A 192 -12.73 4.68 31.06
CA ALA A 192 -12.41 4.23 32.41
C ALA A 192 -10.92 4.41 32.73
N LEU A 193 -10.02 4.03 31.81
CA LEU A 193 -8.58 4.21 31.97
C LEU A 193 -8.18 5.68 32.03
N LEU A 194 -8.78 6.54 31.20
CA LEU A 194 -8.58 7.99 31.30
C LEU A 194 -9.04 8.55 32.64
N GLY A 195 -10.20 8.11 33.15
CA GLY A 195 -10.70 8.52 34.47
C GLY A 195 -9.74 8.14 35.59
N GLN A 196 -9.16 6.92 35.55
CA GLN A 196 -8.13 6.51 36.51
C GLN A 196 -6.87 7.36 36.42
N TYR A 197 -6.40 7.65 35.19
CA TYR A 197 -5.26 8.52 34.99
C TYR A 197 -5.50 9.94 35.50
N GLN A 198 -6.66 10.52 35.20
CA GLN A 198 -7.04 11.86 35.61
C GLN A 198 -7.22 12.00 37.13
N SER A 199 -7.41 10.91 37.86
CA SER A 199 -7.45 10.92 39.34
C SER A 199 -6.06 11.09 39.98
N LEU A 200 -4.98 10.96 39.20
CA LEU A 200 -3.62 11.20 39.69
C LEU A 200 -3.33 12.69 39.83
N PRO A 201 -2.57 13.13 40.85
CA PRO A 201 -2.18 14.53 40.98
C PRO A 201 -1.23 14.95 39.84
N PHE A 202 -1.37 16.20 39.40
CA PHE A 202 -0.50 16.85 38.40
C PHE A 202 -0.61 16.29 36.96
N VAL A 203 -1.64 15.56 36.59
CA VAL A 203 -1.86 15.12 35.22
C VAL A 203 -2.69 16.13 34.42
N THR A 204 -2.44 16.22 33.12
CA THR A 204 -3.19 17.06 32.18
C THR A 204 -4.31 16.27 31.54
N ASN A 205 -5.43 16.94 31.23
CA ASN A 205 -6.50 16.33 30.46
C ASN A 205 -6.01 15.98 29.04
N VAL A 206 -6.18 14.73 28.64
CA VAL A 206 -5.88 14.25 27.30
C VAL A 206 -7.19 14.04 26.57
N VAL A 207 -7.40 14.79 25.49
CA VAL A 207 -8.49 14.54 24.54
C VAL A 207 -7.89 13.91 23.29
N PHE A 208 -8.32 12.69 22.98
CA PHE A 208 -7.79 11.96 21.83
C PHE A 208 -8.90 11.18 21.13
N ASP A 209 -9.03 11.39 19.80
CA ASP A 209 -9.99 10.65 18.97
C ASP A 209 -9.43 9.26 18.63
N LEU A 210 -9.77 8.29 19.46
CA LEU A 210 -9.31 6.92 19.30
C LEU A 210 -9.92 6.24 18.05
N ASN A 211 -11.16 6.57 17.67
CA ASN A 211 -11.79 5.99 16.48
C ASN A 211 -11.06 6.42 15.21
N HIS A 212 -10.82 7.72 15.06
CA HIS A 212 -10.08 8.25 13.92
C HIS A 212 -8.65 7.66 13.84
N TYR A 213 -8.00 7.53 14.99
CA TYR A 213 -6.68 6.91 15.07
C TYR A 213 -6.68 5.45 14.59
N VAL A 214 -7.65 4.65 15.05
CA VAL A 214 -7.76 3.24 14.65
C VAL A 214 -8.03 3.12 13.15
N VAL A 215 -8.91 3.96 12.58
CA VAL A 215 -9.15 4.01 11.13
C VAL A 215 -7.86 4.34 10.37
N ALA A 216 -7.15 5.38 10.78
CA ALA A 216 -5.90 5.78 10.13
C ALA A 216 -4.84 4.65 10.18
N LYS A 217 -4.71 3.97 11.34
CA LYS A 217 -3.78 2.84 11.51
C LYS A 217 -4.23 1.59 10.75
N ALA A 218 -5.52 1.32 10.70
CA ALA A 218 -6.08 0.22 9.90
C ALA A 218 -5.76 0.42 8.40
N LEU A 219 -5.95 1.62 7.87
CA LEU A 219 -5.60 1.92 6.48
C LEU A 219 -4.10 1.85 6.23
N ALA A 220 -3.29 2.36 7.14
CA ALA A 220 -1.83 2.26 7.03
C ALA A 220 -1.37 0.79 7.00
N GLY A 221 -1.93 -0.06 7.86
CA GLY A 221 -1.67 -1.50 7.89
C GLY A 221 -2.13 -2.21 6.61
N LEU A 222 -3.32 -1.88 6.11
CA LEU A 222 -3.85 -2.41 4.84
C LEU A 222 -2.90 -2.11 3.68
N PHE A 223 -2.50 -0.85 3.50
CA PHE A 223 -1.58 -0.47 2.42
C PHE A 223 -0.16 -1.01 2.63
N HIS A 224 0.26 -1.23 3.86
CA HIS A 224 1.53 -1.92 4.12
C HIS A 224 1.50 -3.34 3.56
N VAL A 225 0.45 -4.11 3.86
CA VAL A 225 0.34 -5.51 3.40
C VAL A 225 0.12 -5.59 1.89
N VAL A 226 -0.69 -4.69 1.31
CA VAL A 226 -0.81 -4.58 -0.17
C VAL A 226 0.57 -4.34 -0.80
N GLY A 227 1.41 -3.49 -0.19
CA GLY A 227 2.77 -3.23 -0.68
C GLY A 227 3.72 -4.44 -0.55
N GLU A 228 3.54 -5.28 0.46
CA GLU A 228 4.31 -6.53 0.58
C GLU A 228 3.86 -7.57 -0.45
N GLU A 229 2.55 -7.67 -0.74
CA GLU A 229 2.04 -8.50 -1.83
C GLU A 229 2.56 -8.02 -3.20
N GLU A 230 2.54 -6.70 -3.46
CA GLU A 230 3.11 -6.13 -4.68
C GLU A 230 4.59 -6.50 -4.82
N ARG A 231 5.38 -6.29 -3.77
CA ARG A 231 6.80 -6.63 -3.77
C ARG A 231 7.03 -8.12 -4.01
N THR A 232 6.24 -8.98 -3.38
CA THR A 232 6.32 -10.43 -3.55
C THR A 232 6.08 -10.83 -5.00
N MET A 233 5.08 -10.26 -5.67
CA MET A 233 4.80 -10.52 -7.09
C MET A 233 5.93 -10.03 -8.00
N ARG A 234 6.54 -8.90 -7.69
CA ARG A 234 7.65 -8.34 -8.48
C ARG A 234 8.93 -9.16 -8.34
N THR A 235 9.23 -9.65 -7.14
CA THR A 235 10.53 -10.27 -6.82
C THR A 235 10.51 -11.80 -6.82
N ASN A 236 9.36 -12.43 -6.55
CA ASN A 236 9.26 -13.90 -6.41
C ASN A 236 8.53 -14.55 -7.60
N PRO A 237 9.25 -15.27 -8.50
CA PRO A 237 8.60 -15.95 -9.61
C PRO A 237 7.55 -16.98 -9.20
N ALA A 238 7.71 -17.63 -8.04
CA ALA A 238 6.75 -18.63 -7.55
C ALA A 238 5.40 -18.01 -7.12
N ALA A 239 5.37 -16.72 -6.82
CA ALA A 239 4.13 -15.99 -6.52
C ALA A 239 3.30 -15.66 -7.77
N ARG A 240 3.87 -15.84 -8.96
CA ARG A 240 3.23 -15.58 -10.26
C ARG A 240 2.44 -16.81 -10.71
N VAL A 241 1.32 -17.03 -10.04
CA VAL A 241 0.52 -18.28 -10.16
C VAL A 241 -0.21 -18.46 -11.49
N THR A 242 -0.29 -17.41 -12.33
CA THR A 242 -0.92 -17.51 -13.66
C THR A 242 0.09 -17.30 -14.78
N GLY A 243 -0.22 -17.85 -15.97
CA GLY A 243 0.62 -17.66 -17.16
C GLY A 243 0.77 -16.19 -17.56
N LEU A 244 -0.26 -15.36 -17.36
CA LEU A 244 -0.19 -13.91 -17.60
C LEU A 244 0.74 -13.22 -16.61
N LEU A 245 0.69 -13.55 -15.31
CA LEU A 245 1.60 -13.02 -14.29
C LEU A 245 3.06 -13.36 -14.59
N GLN A 246 3.33 -14.58 -15.02
CA GLN A 246 4.68 -15.01 -15.42
C GLN A 246 5.19 -14.21 -16.63
N GLN A 247 4.31 -13.91 -17.58
CA GLN A 247 4.66 -13.16 -18.79
C GLN A 247 4.87 -11.66 -18.52
N VAL A 248 4.09 -11.06 -17.63
CA VAL A 248 4.16 -9.64 -17.30
C VAL A 248 5.35 -9.31 -16.39
N PHE A 249 5.60 -10.12 -15.37
CA PHE A 249 6.64 -9.89 -14.36
C PHE A 249 7.87 -10.80 -14.51
N GLY A 250 7.92 -11.66 -15.52
CA GLY A 250 9.01 -12.60 -15.77
C GLY A 250 10.16 -12.06 -16.61
N ARG A 251 10.17 -10.76 -16.90
CA ARG A 251 11.21 -10.09 -17.69
C ARG A 251 12.29 -9.48 -16.83
#